data_230962f06d9b0e34e54ad75e2766f772
#
_entry.id   230962f06d9b0e34e54ad75e2766f772
#
_cell.length_a   1.000
_cell.length_b   1.000
_cell.length_c   1.000
_cell.angle_alpha   90.00
_cell.angle_beta   90.00
_cell.angle_gamma   90.00
#
_symmetry.space_group_name_H-M   'P 1'
#
loop_
_entity.id
_entity.type
_entity.pdbx_description
1 polymer ?
#
loop_
_entity_poly.entity_id
_entity_poly.type
_entity_poly.pdbx_seq_one_letter_code
_entity_poly.pdbx_strand_id
1 'polypeptide(L)'
;MSMHKDLTEELSIEDYKMELENRIRNLLWTVSGDYTLDVKPDVSLFLRSKEIALYDGIKQGAFARYFDKNLLGLYLVKKIYLDASETELTGLTQLCIEAAVGERICEERPGVRRMRKKALEDILDQEYETLPFYDKLLDRLKIAVFRDVLTGSVQPLEKKLSAFRDQIYACAESGDTMELIRIIDSLYNAVIDPDFEKKNGSLERVMAVTLEELTEFGWEDYLNEEMYEEALENYVEKLTDRMTDIEDSSLTQDMEEKRKVKNKITVISEEALQKAHTYVELNFGKTYLTPAEEKRMNHLMCRGIHGDCSLYFTEGILKNPVRDNYQYQYAKRLRNKNIWIYHDKHRIAKRNIAILTELLKKALVIRSENQEVLSDRGTIVPSRLWRIGRSGEANLFKRILRGDNTDFVVDILIDASGSQMSRQGDVALQAYMISSALSNVDIPHRVMSYCTFWDHTILHRFREYDDPVSADEDIFNYVTSSNNRDGLAIKAAGYSLLQREEEKKILIILSDGRPYDVIINRPNAKNPAPYQGKYAISDTATEVRRLRSQGVSVLGVFAGEEKDLPAEKKIFGKDFAYIRDIGNFSKIVGRYLTKQLEADN
;
A
#
# COMPACT_ATOMS: atom_id res chain seq x y z
N MET A 1 11.58 -3.24 -46.46
CA MET A 1 10.56 -2.58 -45.65
C MET A 1 9.71 -3.67 -45.02
N SER A 2 10.15 -4.20 -43.90
CA SER A 2 9.44 -5.27 -43.17
C SER A 2 8.78 -4.60 -41.97
N MET A 3 7.46 -4.58 -41.98
CA MET A 3 6.65 -4.23 -40.83
C MET A 3 6.84 -5.31 -39.77
N HIS A 4 7.54 -5.00 -38.68
CA HIS A 4 7.36 -5.71 -37.44
C HIS A 4 5.95 -5.39 -36.94
N LYS A 5 5.04 -6.33 -37.13
CA LYS A 5 3.84 -6.43 -36.33
C LYS A 5 4.30 -6.84 -34.94
N ASP A 6 4.30 -5.91 -34.01
CA ASP A 6 4.28 -6.21 -32.59
C ASP A 6 2.93 -6.88 -32.29
N LEU A 7 2.97 -8.20 -32.26
CA LEU A 7 1.94 -9.04 -31.69
C LEU A 7 2.06 -8.96 -30.15
N THR A 8 1.66 -7.87 -29.57
CA THR A 8 1.17 -7.88 -28.19
C THR A 8 -0.28 -8.35 -28.27
N GLU A 9 -0.47 -9.66 -28.31
CA GLU A 9 -1.74 -10.24 -27.88
C GLU A 9 -1.99 -9.74 -26.47
N GLU A 10 -3.08 -9.00 -26.28
CA GLU A 10 -3.59 -8.60 -24.98
C GLU A 10 -4.07 -9.87 -24.28
N LEU A 11 -3.15 -10.56 -23.58
CA LEU A 11 -3.50 -11.61 -22.63
C LEU A 11 -4.41 -10.97 -21.56
N SER A 12 -5.53 -11.59 -21.27
CA SER A 12 -6.37 -11.16 -20.15
C SER A 12 -5.60 -11.28 -18.83
N ILE A 13 -6.01 -10.58 -17.78
CA ILE A 13 -5.38 -10.73 -16.45
C ILE A 13 -5.39 -12.19 -16.00
N GLU A 14 -6.48 -12.88 -16.29
CA GLU A 14 -6.65 -14.30 -15.94
C GLU A 14 -5.68 -15.18 -16.70
N ASP A 15 -5.50 -14.94 -18.02
CA ASP A 15 -4.52 -15.67 -18.82
C ASP A 15 -3.09 -15.44 -18.32
N TYR A 16 -2.76 -14.20 -17.93
CA TYR A 16 -1.46 -13.86 -17.39
C TYR A 16 -1.21 -14.51 -16.02
N LYS A 17 -2.20 -14.51 -15.13
CA LYS A 17 -2.13 -15.23 -13.85
C LYS A 17 -1.92 -16.71 -14.09
N MET A 18 -2.72 -17.31 -14.96
CA MET A 18 -2.62 -18.73 -15.29
C MET A 18 -1.26 -19.10 -15.91
N GLU A 19 -0.68 -18.24 -16.74
CA GLU A 19 0.68 -18.44 -17.26
C GLU A 19 1.73 -18.42 -16.15
N LEU A 20 1.61 -17.48 -15.20
CA LEU A 20 2.52 -17.38 -14.06
C LEU A 20 2.39 -18.57 -13.12
N GLU A 21 1.19 -18.97 -12.78
CA GLU A 21 0.92 -20.17 -11.97
C GLU A 21 1.52 -21.40 -12.63
N ASN A 22 1.30 -21.60 -13.92
CA ASN A 22 1.89 -22.70 -14.67
C ASN A 22 3.42 -22.64 -14.68
N ARG A 23 4.01 -21.46 -14.71
CA ARG A 23 5.48 -21.29 -14.69
C ARG A 23 6.08 -21.68 -13.35
N ILE A 24 5.48 -21.25 -12.25
CA ILE A 24 5.92 -21.61 -10.88
C ILE A 24 5.69 -23.10 -10.64
N ARG A 25 4.53 -23.62 -11.03
CA ARG A 25 4.19 -25.06 -10.93
C ARG A 25 5.16 -25.93 -11.72
N ASN A 26 5.53 -25.53 -12.93
CA ASN A 26 6.53 -26.24 -13.73
C ASN A 26 7.93 -26.26 -13.07
N LEU A 27 8.33 -25.19 -12.38
CA LEU A 27 9.57 -25.17 -11.61
C LEU A 27 9.50 -26.12 -10.43
N LEU A 28 8.43 -26.11 -9.68
CA LEU A 28 8.18 -27.03 -8.56
C LEU A 28 8.23 -28.50 -9.03
N TRP A 29 7.50 -28.86 -10.05
CA TRP A 29 7.48 -30.22 -10.60
C TRP A 29 8.83 -30.66 -11.14
N THR A 30 9.54 -29.75 -11.82
CA THR A 30 10.88 -30.05 -12.36
C THR A 30 11.88 -30.29 -11.24
N VAL A 31 11.73 -29.65 -10.09
CA VAL A 31 12.64 -29.79 -8.95
C VAL A 31 12.28 -30.99 -8.10
N SER A 32 11.01 -31.18 -7.78
CA SER A 32 10.53 -32.32 -6.99
C SER A 32 10.70 -33.65 -7.73
N GLY A 33 10.56 -33.65 -9.05
CA GLY A 33 10.45 -34.86 -9.87
C GLY A 33 9.07 -35.53 -9.79
N ASP A 34 8.14 -34.92 -9.09
CA ASP A 34 6.76 -35.40 -8.93
C ASP A 34 5.79 -34.42 -9.58
N TYR A 35 5.12 -34.86 -10.63
CA TYR A 35 4.15 -34.08 -11.42
C TYR A 35 2.72 -34.19 -10.89
N THR A 36 2.53 -34.96 -9.81
CA THR A 36 1.21 -35.14 -9.19
C THR A 36 0.95 -34.15 -8.05
N LEU A 37 1.99 -33.42 -7.62
CA LEU A 37 1.86 -32.42 -6.56
C LEU A 37 0.93 -31.30 -7.01
N ASP A 38 -0.20 -31.15 -6.31
CA ASP A 38 -1.11 -30.02 -6.49
C ASP A 38 -0.70 -28.91 -5.53
N VAL A 39 -0.24 -27.81 -6.08
CA VAL A 39 0.18 -26.62 -5.34
C VAL A 39 -0.43 -25.42 -6.03
N LYS A 40 -1.05 -24.55 -5.26
CA LYS A 40 -1.59 -23.26 -5.73
C LYS A 40 -0.55 -22.17 -5.46
N PRO A 41 0.31 -21.81 -6.45
CA PRO A 41 1.33 -20.81 -6.23
C PRO A 41 0.70 -19.42 -5.98
N ASP A 42 1.26 -18.67 -5.03
CA ASP A 42 0.82 -17.31 -4.78
C ASP A 42 1.34 -16.36 -5.87
N VAL A 43 0.46 -16.01 -6.78
CA VAL A 43 0.75 -15.08 -7.88
C VAL A 43 0.94 -13.63 -7.37
N SER A 44 0.42 -13.30 -6.19
CA SER A 44 0.60 -11.96 -5.60
C SER A 44 2.07 -11.70 -5.27
N LEU A 45 2.80 -12.71 -4.82
CA LEU A 45 4.25 -12.65 -4.59
C LEU A 45 5.02 -12.35 -5.86
N PHE A 46 4.61 -12.89 -7.01
CA PHE A 46 5.27 -12.59 -8.30
C PHE A 46 5.15 -11.12 -8.69
N LEU A 47 4.05 -10.46 -8.32
CA LEU A 47 3.88 -9.02 -8.54
C LEU A 47 4.83 -8.20 -7.65
N ARG A 48 5.13 -8.66 -6.45
CA ARG A 48 6.08 -8.03 -5.52
C ARG A 48 7.52 -8.30 -5.93
N SER A 49 7.91 -9.57 -6.06
CA SER A 49 9.23 -9.98 -6.56
C SER A 49 9.12 -11.25 -7.40
N LYS A 50 9.53 -11.15 -8.66
CA LYS A 50 9.61 -12.30 -9.56
C LYS A 50 10.57 -13.37 -9.02
N GLU A 51 11.70 -12.93 -8.51
CA GLU A 51 12.76 -13.81 -8.03
C GLU A 51 12.34 -14.53 -6.75
N ILE A 52 11.64 -13.89 -5.84
CA ILE A 52 11.08 -14.53 -4.64
C ILE A 52 10.09 -15.62 -5.05
N ALA A 53 9.07 -15.29 -5.86
CA ALA A 53 8.04 -16.24 -6.26
C ALA A 53 8.59 -17.46 -7.02
N LEU A 54 9.57 -17.25 -7.91
CA LEU A 54 10.21 -18.35 -8.64
C LEU A 54 11.10 -19.21 -7.72
N TYR A 55 11.80 -18.57 -6.77
CA TYR A 55 12.63 -19.30 -5.82
C TYR A 55 11.80 -20.07 -4.81
N ASP A 56 10.65 -19.54 -4.36
CA ASP A 56 9.72 -20.26 -3.49
C ASP A 56 9.19 -21.53 -4.18
N GLY A 57 8.81 -21.47 -5.45
CA GLY A 57 8.44 -22.66 -6.21
C GLY A 57 9.55 -23.71 -6.28
N ILE A 58 10.80 -23.28 -6.44
CA ILE A 58 11.97 -24.18 -6.43
C ILE A 58 12.17 -24.78 -5.04
N LYS A 59 12.08 -23.97 -3.99
CA LYS A 59 12.26 -24.40 -2.60
C LYS A 59 11.18 -25.37 -2.15
N GLN A 60 9.91 -25.11 -2.53
CA GLN A 60 8.80 -26.06 -2.30
C GLN A 60 9.05 -27.40 -2.99
N GLY A 61 9.48 -27.38 -4.25
CA GLY A 61 9.82 -28.60 -4.97
C GLY A 61 11.01 -29.36 -4.36
N ALA A 62 12.05 -28.64 -3.90
CA ALA A 62 13.18 -29.24 -3.20
C ALA A 62 12.78 -29.83 -1.85
N PHE A 63 11.93 -29.13 -1.11
CA PHE A 63 11.43 -29.64 0.17
C PHE A 63 10.59 -30.92 -0.01
N ALA A 64 9.65 -30.93 -0.95
CA ALA A 64 8.85 -32.13 -1.26
C ALA A 64 9.67 -33.33 -1.72
N ARG A 65 10.87 -33.07 -2.31
CA ARG A 65 11.77 -34.13 -2.73
C ARG A 65 12.56 -34.77 -1.59
N TYR A 66 12.98 -33.98 -0.60
CA TYR A 66 13.90 -34.44 0.44
C TYR A 66 13.19 -34.77 1.75
N PHE A 67 12.00 -34.21 2.00
CA PHE A 67 11.28 -34.25 3.25
C PHE A 67 9.80 -34.56 3.05
N ASP A 68 9.17 -35.12 4.07
CA ASP A 68 7.71 -35.34 4.12
C ASP A 68 7.00 -34.07 4.58
N LYS A 69 6.33 -33.44 3.61
CA LYS A 69 5.58 -32.19 3.76
C LYS A 69 4.43 -32.36 4.77
N ASN A 70 3.69 -33.51 4.69
CA ASN A 70 2.52 -33.74 5.52
C ASN A 70 2.90 -33.99 6.98
N LEU A 71 3.99 -34.72 7.21
CA LEU A 71 4.48 -34.98 8.56
C LEU A 71 4.89 -33.71 9.29
N LEU A 72 5.59 -32.78 8.58
CA LEU A 72 5.97 -31.52 9.17
C LEU A 72 4.76 -30.61 9.39
N GLY A 73 3.82 -30.53 8.43
CA GLY A 73 2.58 -29.79 8.57
C GLY A 73 1.75 -30.27 9.77
N LEU A 74 1.61 -31.57 9.93
CA LEU A 74 0.90 -32.15 11.08
C LEU A 74 1.57 -31.83 12.42
N TYR A 75 2.92 -31.82 12.48
CA TYR A 75 3.64 -31.35 13.67
C TYR A 75 3.31 -29.90 14.01
N LEU A 76 3.31 -29.00 13.01
CA LEU A 76 2.99 -27.60 13.23
C LEU A 76 1.59 -27.42 13.80
N VAL A 77 0.58 -28.07 13.21
CA VAL A 77 -0.80 -28.02 13.70
C VAL A 77 -0.90 -28.54 15.15
N LYS A 78 -0.29 -29.68 15.46
CA LYS A 78 -0.30 -30.23 16.82
C LYS A 78 0.36 -29.30 17.84
N LYS A 79 1.44 -28.65 17.46
CA LYS A 79 2.15 -27.70 18.34
C LYS A 79 1.35 -26.39 18.53
N ILE A 80 0.67 -25.90 17.49
CA ILE A 80 -0.25 -24.75 17.56
C ILE A 80 -1.45 -25.08 18.44
N TYR A 81 -2.02 -26.29 18.32
CA TYR A 81 -3.10 -26.75 19.18
C TYR A 81 -2.72 -26.72 20.67
N LEU A 82 -1.47 -26.96 21.00
CA LEU A 82 -0.92 -26.83 22.35
C LEU A 82 -0.48 -25.41 22.73
N ASP A 83 -1.08 -24.38 22.09
CA ASP A 83 -0.87 -22.95 22.38
C ASP A 83 0.49 -22.39 21.93
N ALA A 84 1.11 -22.97 20.91
CA ALA A 84 2.28 -22.36 20.27
C ALA A 84 1.85 -21.20 19.35
N SER A 85 2.67 -20.16 19.28
CA SER A 85 2.46 -19.03 18.36
C SER A 85 2.62 -19.48 16.90
N GLU A 86 1.53 -19.48 16.12
CA GLU A 86 1.52 -19.89 14.72
C GLU A 86 2.55 -19.11 13.89
N THR A 87 2.55 -17.77 14.01
CA THR A 87 3.42 -16.90 13.23
C THR A 87 4.90 -17.13 13.50
N GLU A 88 5.27 -17.26 14.78
CA GLU A 88 6.67 -17.45 15.17
C GLU A 88 7.17 -18.86 14.87
N LEU A 89 6.31 -19.86 15.03
CA LEU A 89 6.63 -21.25 14.68
C LEU A 89 6.79 -21.41 13.17
N THR A 90 5.89 -20.83 12.38
CA THR A 90 5.97 -20.86 10.91
C THR A 90 7.23 -20.13 10.42
N GLY A 91 7.52 -18.92 10.91
CA GLY A 91 8.72 -18.17 10.55
C GLY A 91 10.03 -18.89 10.89
N LEU A 92 10.09 -19.54 12.06
CA LEU A 92 11.24 -20.38 12.42
C LEU A 92 11.37 -21.59 11.49
N THR A 93 10.25 -22.23 11.16
CA THR A 93 10.22 -23.40 10.25
C THR A 93 10.68 -23.01 8.86
N GLN A 94 10.24 -21.87 8.32
CA GLN A 94 10.69 -21.33 7.04
C GLN A 94 12.21 -21.15 6.98
N LEU A 95 12.79 -20.63 8.07
CA LEU A 95 14.23 -20.42 8.17
C LEU A 95 15.01 -21.75 8.23
N CYS A 96 14.49 -22.73 8.97
CA CYS A 96 15.08 -24.07 9.05
C CYS A 96 14.97 -24.83 7.72
N ILE A 97 13.84 -24.71 7.01
CA ILE A 97 13.68 -25.30 5.66
C ILE A 97 14.66 -24.65 4.68
N GLU A 98 14.80 -23.33 4.71
CA GLU A 98 15.76 -22.61 3.86
C GLU A 98 17.19 -23.12 4.09
N ALA A 99 17.59 -23.34 5.34
CA ALA A 99 18.89 -23.89 5.67
C ALA A 99 19.03 -25.35 5.20
N ALA A 100 17.95 -26.16 5.33
CA ALA A 100 17.96 -27.58 4.98
C ALA A 100 18.05 -27.86 3.47
N VAL A 101 17.35 -27.08 2.64
CA VAL A 101 17.24 -27.37 1.19
C VAL A 101 18.02 -26.38 0.31
N GLY A 102 18.25 -25.15 0.78
CA GLY A 102 18.75 -24.06 -0.06
C GLY A 102 20.11 -24.31 -0.69
N GLU A 103 21.09 -24.85 0.06
CA GLU A 103 22.41 -25.15 -0.52
C GLU A 103 22.38 -26.48 -1.31
N ARG A 104 21.67 -27.50 -0.84
CA ARG A 104 21.52 -28.78 -1.57
C ARG A 104 21.01 -28.58 -2.99
N ILE A 105 19.97 -27.74 -3.17
CA ILE A 105 19.43 -27.47 -4.51
C ILE A 105 20.38 -26.61 -5.36
N CYS A 106 21.17 -25.72 -4.76
CA CYS A 106 22.18 -24.93 -5.46
C CYS A 106 23.37 -25.75 -5.95
N GLU A 107 23.74 -26.81 -5.21
CA GLU A 107 24.78 -27.76 -5.62
C GLU A 107 24.30 -28.63 -6.79
N GLU A 108 23.06 -29.13 -6.70
CA GLU A 108 22.47 -29.94 -7.76
C GLU A 108 22.19 -29.12 -9.03
N ARG A 109 21.74 -27.85 -8.85
CA ARG A 109 21.34 -26.94 -9.94
C ARG A 109 22.00 -25.58 -9.80
N PRO A 110 23.21 -25.38 -10.30
CA PRO A 110 23.99 -24.15 -10.12
C PRO A 110 23.28 -22.87 -10.56
N GLY A 111 22.35 -22.96 -11.53
CA GLY A 111 21.55 -21.82 -12.00
C GLY A 111 20.61 -21.23 -10.94
N VAL A 112 20.22 -22.03 -9.93
CA VAL A 112 19.35 -21.59 -8.83
C VAL A 112 20.08 -20.64 -7.89
N ARG A 113 21.41 -20.76 -7.74
CA ARG A 113 22.20 -19.93 -6.83
C ARG A 113 22.04 -18.43 -7.05
N ARG A 114 21.98 -18.00 -8.32
CA ARG A 114 21.74 -16.59 -8.66
C ARG A 114 20.34 -16.13 -8.27
N MET A 115 19.33 -16.97 -8.50
CA MET A 115 17.93 -16.68 -8.18
C MET A 115 17.73 -16.60 -6.67
N ARG A 116 18.30 -17.58 -5.92
CA ARG A 116 18.30 -17.57 -4.44
C ARG A 116 18.91 -16.29 -3.87
N LYS A 117 20.12 -15.90 -4.33
CA LYS A 117 20.75 -14.67 -3.87
C LYS A 117 19.87 -13.46 -4.10
N LYS A 118 19.30 -13.33 -5.29
CA LYS A 118 18.46 -12.21 -5.63
C LYS A 118 17.16 -12.19 -4.84
N ALA A 119 16.54 -13.35 -4.60
CA ALA A 119 15.37 -13.48 -3.74
C ALA A 119 15.66 -13.03 -2.30
N LEU A 120 16.80 -13.45 -1.73
CA LEU A 120 17.21 -13.05 -0.39
C LEU A 120 17.59 -11.56 -0.29
N GLU A 121 18.19 -10.99 -1.34
CA GLU A 121 18.42 -9.53 -1.44
C GLU A 121 17.09 -8.78 -1.42
N ASP A 122 16.14 -9.20 -2.25
CA ASP A 122 14.81 -8.58 -2.35
C ASP A 122 14.05 -8.66 -1.01
N ILE A 123 14.15 -9.78 -0.27
CA ILE A 123 13.55 -9.93 1.07
C ILE A 123 14.19 -8.97 2.07
N LEU A 124 15.51 -8.93 2.12
CA LEU A 124 16.19 -8.03 3.06
C LEU A 124 15.92 -6.55 2.74
N ASP A 125 15.75 -6.19 1.47
CA ASP A 125 15.37 -4.85 1.06
C ASP A 125 13.92 -4.52 1.51
N GLN A 126 13.01 -5.51 1.52
CA GLN A 126 11.64 -5.35 2.03
C GLN A 126 11.59 -5.26 3.56
N GLU A 127 12.39 -6.07 4.25
CA GLU A 127 12.44 -6.08 5.72
C GLU A 127 12.97 -4.77 6.32
N TYR A 128 13.60 -3.89 5.53
CA TYR A 128 13.88 -2.52 5.96
C TYR A 128 12.61 -1.77 6.40
N GLU A 129 11.43 -2.15 5.89
CA GLU A 129 10.15 -1.56 6.32
C GLU A 129 9.80 -1.88 7.78
N THR A 130 10.30 -2.99 8.30
CA THR A 130 10.00 -3.48 9.65
C THR A 130 11.12 -3.26 10.65
N LEU A 131 12.20 -2.58 10.27
CA LEU A 131 13.38 -2.30 11.12
C LEU A 131 13.08 -1.82 12.55
N PRO A 132 12.01 -1.04 12.86
CA PRO A 132 11.69 -0.66 14.23
C PRO A 132 11.20 -1.81 15.10
N PHE A 133 10.78 -2.92 14.52
CA PHE A 133 10.16 -4.06 15.21
C PHE A 133 11.11 -5.22 15.43
N TYR A 134 12.38 -5.08 15.07
CA TYR A 134 13.42 -6.12 15.24
C TYR A 134 13.90 -6.33 16.69
N ASP A 135 13.01 -6.18 17.66
CA ASP A 135 13.29 -6.61 19.03
C ASP A 135 13.19 -8.14 19.19
N LYS A 136 12.58 -8.84 18.21
CA LYS A 136 12.46 -10.30 18.27
C LYS A 136 13.75 -10.98 17.85
N LEU A 137 14.13 -11.98 18.64
CA LEU A 137 15.34 -12.77 18.46
C LEU A 137 15.32 -13.51 17.11
N LEU A 138 14.12 -13.95 16.68
CA LEU A 138 13.90 -14.64 15.41
C LEU A 138 14.23 -13.76 14.19
N ASP A 139 13.78 -12.50 14.19
CA ASP A 139 14.03 -11.57 13.10
C ASP A 139 15.54 -11.28 12.95
N ARG A 140 16.23 -11.12 14.08
CA ARG A 140 17.69 -10.95 14.10
C ARG A 140 18.42 -12.18 13.54
N LEU A 141 17.94 -13.39 13.85
CA LEU A 141 18.48 -14.63 13.31
C LEU A 141 18.24 -14.75 11.80
N LYS A 142 17.03 -14.45 11.34
CA LYS A 142 16.66 -14.47 9.91
C LYS A 142 17.57 -13.56 9.09
N ILE A 143 17.75 -12.31 9.52
CA ILE A 143 18.65 -11.36 8.86
C ILE A 143 20.09 -11.86 8.85
N ALA A 144 20.56 -12.42 9.97
CA ALA A 144 21.92 -12.91 10.06
C ALA A 144 22.16 -14.06 9.08
N VAL A 145 21.25 -15.05 9.04
CA VAL A 145 21.34 -16.20 8.12
C VAL A 145 21.29 -15.73 6.66
N PHE A 146 20.39 -14.84 6.30
CA PHE A 146 20.31 -14.35 4.92
C PHE A 146 21.54 -13.54 4.51
N ARG A 147 22.07 -12.71 5.40
CA ARG A 147 23.34 -11.98 5.14
C ARG A 147 24.53 -12.92 4.97
N ASP A 148 24.63 -13.97 5.78
CA ASP A 148 25.69 -14.96 5.65
C ASP A 148 25.64 -15.67 4.28
N VAL A 149 24.44 -16.03 3.79
CA VAL A 149 24.26 -16.60 2.45
C VAL A 149 24.66 -15.60 1.35
N LEU A 150 24.31 -14.32 1.50
CA LEU A 150 24.61 -13.29 0.49
C LEU A 150 26.10 -12.94 0.43
N THR A 151 26.75 -12.82 1.60
CA THR A 151 28.17 -12.46 1.70
C THR A 151 29.09 -13.66 1.46
N GLY A 152 28.59 -14.87 1.61
CA GLY A 152 29.38 -16.10 1.57
C GLY A 152 30.32 -16.25 2.78
N SER A 153 30.11 -15.49 3.85
CA SER A 153 30.93 -15.51 5.06
C SER A 153 30.06 -15.33 6.31
N VAL A 154 30.38 -16.12 7.32
CA VAL A 154 29.69 -16.08 8.62
C VAL A 154 30.02 -14.79 9.36
N GLN A 155 29.06 -13.92 9.55
CA GLN A 155 29.25 -12.65 10.24
C GLN A 155 29.32 -12.85 11.77
N PRO A 156 30.16 -12.06 12.51
CA PRO A 156 30.24 -12.16 13.96
C PRO A 156 28.92 -11.73 14.60
N LEU A 157 28.39 -12.56 15.51
CA LEU A 157 27.18 -12.32 16.29
C LEU A 157 27.46 -12.48 17.80
N GLU A 158 26.54 -12.04 18.61
CA GLU A 158 26.53 -12.35 20.04
C GLU A 158 26.57 -13.87 20.27
N LYS A 159 27.27 -14.34 21.29
CA LYS A 159 27.46 -15.78 21.57
C LYS A 159 26.15 -16.61 21.57
N LYS A 160 25.08 -16.01 22.11
CA LYS A 160 23.76 -16.68 22.18
C LYS A 160 23.12 -16.83 20.80
N LEU A 161 23.15 -15.78 20.01
CA LEU A 161 22.65 -15.79 18.63
C LEU A 161 23.48 -16.68 17.71
N SER A 162 24.81 -16.73 17.91
CA SER A 162 25.70 -17.62 17.15
C SER A 162 25.34 -19.09 17.39
N ALA A 163 25.09 -19.48 18.65
CA ALA A 163 24.70 -20.86 18.95
C ALA A 163 23.37 -21.27 18.31
N PHE A 164 22.38 -20.36 18.25
CA PHE A 164 21.11 -20.64 17.57
C PHE A 164 21.27 -20.69 16.04
N ARG A 165 22.09 -19.82 15.49
CA ARG A 165 22.42 -19.87 14.06
C ARG A 165 23.10 -21.19 13.67
N ASP A 166 24.03 -21.67 14.50
CA ASP A 166 24.73 -22.93 14.26
C ASP A 166 23.75 -24.12 14.30
N GLN A 167 22.72 -24.08 15.16
CA GLN A 167 21.63 -25.06 15.14
C GLN A 167 20.75 -24.97 13.89
N ILE A 168 20.49 -23.77 13.38
CA ILE A 168 19.78 -23.60 12.09
C ILE A 168 20.62 -24.21 10.95
N TYR A 169 21.92 -23.99 10.94
CA TYR A 169 22.80 -24.61 9.92
C TYR A 169 22.88 -26.13 10.04
N ALA A 170 22.72 -26.68 11.24
CA ALA A 170 22.63 -28.13 11.41
C ALA A 170 21.42 -28.76 10.68
N CYS A 171 20.38 -27.97 10.35
CA CYS A 171 19.28 -28.44 9.50
C CYS A 171 19.76 -28.89 8.10
N ALA A 172 20.87 -28.34 7.59
CA ALA A 172 21.44 -28.74 6.32
C ALA A 172 21.96 -30.21 6.33
N GLU A 173 22.32 -30.74 7.48
CA GLU A 173 22.82 -32.09 7.66
C GLU A 173 21.70 -33.11 7.94
N SER A 174 20.47 -32.67 8.25
CA SER A 174 19.36 -33.55 8.54
C SER A 174 19.01 -34.44 7.34
N GLY A 175 18.97 -35.75 7.60
CA GLY A 175 18.66 -36.74 6.58
C GLY A 175 17.18 -37.12 6.53
N ASP A 176 16.41 -36.80 7.56
CA ASP A 176 15.03 -37.20 7.75
C ASP A 176 14.18 -36.05 8.31
N THR A 177 12.87 -36.06 8.00
CA THR A 177 11.88 -35.08 8.47
C THR A 177 11.78 -35.04 9.99
N MET A 178 11.92 -36.16 10.68
CA MET A 178 11.89 -36.21 12.13
C MET A 178 13.10 -35.55 12.79
N GLU A 179 14.26 -35.60 12.17
CA GLU A 179 15.45 -34.85 12.64
C GLU A 179 15.23 -33.35 12.50
N LEU A 180 14.68 -32.93 11.36
CA LEU A 180 14.33 -31.51 11.12
C LEU A 180 13.31 -31.02 12.15
N ILE A 181 12.25 -31.80 12.44
CA ILE A 181 11.26 -31.50 13.46
C ILE A 181 11.91 -31.34 14.85
N ARG A 182 12.84 -32.23 15.23
CA ARG A 182 13.54 -32.13 16.52
C ARG A 182 14.35 -30.84 16.65
N ILE A 183 15.00 -30.42 15.57
CA ILE A 183 15.77 -29.19 15.56
C ILE A 183 14.83 -27.98 15.68
N ILE A 184 13.73 -27.95 14.91
CA ILE A 184 12.72 -26.88 14.96
C ILE A 184 12.10 -26.81 16.35
N ASP A 185 11.73 -27.95 16.95
CA ASP A 185 11.13 -28.00 18.28
C ASP A 185 12.09 -27.47 19.36
N SER A 186 13.34 -27.91 19.32
CA SER A 186 14.39 -27.42 20.22
C SER A 186 14.64 -25.93 20.11
N LEU A 187 14.71 -25.41 18.86
CA LEU A 187 14.88 -23.99 18.60
C LEU A 187 13.68 -23.16 19.07
N TYR A 188 12.45 -23.64 18.81
CA TYR A 188 11.24 -22.97 19.26
C TYR A 188 11.24 -22.81 20.79
N ASN A 189 11.49 -23.92 21.50
CA ASN A 189 11.54 -23.94 22.95
C ASN A 189 12.70 -23.12 23.54
N ALA A 190 13.80 -22.92 22.80
CA ALA A 190 14.95 -22.12 23.27
C ALA A 190 14.85 -20.63 22.93
N VAL A 191 14.25 -20.26 21.80
CA VAL A 191 14.26 -18.91 21.23
C VAL A 191 12.95 -18.17 21.50
N ILE A 192 11.81 -18.86 21.34
CA ILE A 192 10.48 -18.26 21.31
C ILE A 192 9.76 -18.41 22.66
N ASP A 193 9.51 -19.63 23.10
CA ASP A 193 8.87 -19.89 24.41
C ASP A 193 9.67 -20.91 25.26
N PRO A 194 10.57 -20.43 26.12
CA PRO A 194 11.36 -21.30 27.01
C PRO A 194 10.55 -22.10 28.02
N ASP A 195 9.31 -21.71 28.27
CA ASP A 195 8.43 -22.40 29.22
C ASP A 195 7.45 -23.35 28.54
N PHE A 196 7.45 -23.45 27.20
CA PHE A 196 6.53 -24.30 26.44
C PHE A 196 6.62 -25.75 26.87
N GLU A 197 7.83 -26.32 26.96
CA GLU A 197 8.04 -27.73 27.35
C GLU A 197 7.57 -28.02 28.78
N LYS A 198 7.70 -27.09 29.70
CA LYS A 198 7.21 -27.20 31.06
C LYS A 198 5.68 -27.22 31.15
N LYS A 199 5.00 -26.42 30.28
CA LYS A 199 3.54 -26.29 30.26
C LYS A 199 2.89 -27.43 29.50
N ASN A 200 3.40 -27.77 28.34
CA ASN A 200 2.74 -28.61 27.34
C ASN A 200 3.42 -29.96 27.15
N GLY A 201 4.61 -30.18 27.73
CA GLY A 201 5.38 -31.40 27.64
C GLY A 201 6.38 -31.45 26.48
N SER A 202 7.08 -32.58 26.37
CA SER A 202 8.13 -32.80 25.37
C SER A 202 7.55 -32.99 23.95
N LEU A 203 8.44 -33.00 22.93
CA LEU A 203 8.08 -33.31 21.54
C LEU A 203 7.25 -34.60 21.40
N GLU A 204 7.53 -35.62 22.21
CA GLU A 204 6.78 -36.88 22.19
C GLU A 204 5.30 -36.68 22.51
N ARG A 205 4.98 -35.76 23.45
CA ARG A 205 3.61 -35.41 23.78
C ARG A 205 2.95 -34.61 22.64
N VAL A 206 3.67 -33.70 22.02
CA VAL A 206 3.18 -32.96 20.85
C VAL A 206 2.80 -33.96 19.73
N MET A 207 3.67 -34.90 19.45
CA MET A 207 3.41 -35.91 18.41
C MET A 207 2.30 -36.90 18.77
N ALA A 208 2.07 -37.12 20.07
CA ALA A 208 1.03 -38.03 20.58
C ALA A 208 -0.39 -37.43 20.53
N VAL A 209 -0.55 -36.14 20.27
CA VAL A 209 -1.88 -35.51 20.07
C VAL A 209 -2.62 -36.22 18.96
N THR A 210 -3.84 -36.71 19.25
CA THR A 210 -4.66 -37.45 18.29
C THR A 210 -5.47 -36.53 17.39
N LEU A 211 -5.93 -37.05 16.26
CA LEU A 211 -6.81 -36.28 15.36
C LEU A 211 -8.15 -35.96 16.04
N GLU A 212 -8.62 -36.82 16.96
CA GLU A 212 -9.85 -36.60 17.73
C GLU A 212 -9.70 -35.38 18.67
N GLU A 213 -8.54 -35.20 19.29
CA GLU A 213 -8.26 -34.01 20.12
C GLU A 213 -8.17 -32.76 19.28
N LEU A 214 -7.68 -32.83 18.04
CA LEU A 214 -7.62 -31.71 17.12
C LEU A 214 -9.01 -31.25 16.64
N THR A 215 -10.04 -32.12 16.68
CA THR A 215 -11.42 -31.72 16.33
C THR A 215 -12.06 -30.75 17.34
N GLU A 216 -11.54 -30.72 18.58
CA GLU A 216 -11.96 -29.76 19.61
C GLU A 216 -11.31 -28.38 19.43
N PHE A 217 -10.35 -28.24 18.50
CA PHE A 217 -9.74 -26.96 18.18
C PHE A 217 -10.79 -26.05 17.55
N GLY A 218 -10.98 -24.84 18.12
CA GLY A 218 -12.06 -23.91 17.76
C GLY A 218 -12.01 -23.42 16.30
N TRP A 219 -12.56 -24.22 15.41
CA TRP A 219 -12.77 -23.92 13.99
C TRP A 219 -13.98 -22.97 13.83
N GLU A 220 -13.92 -21.80 14.43
CA GLU A 220 -15.04 -20.84 14.47
C GLU A 220 -15.57 -20.42 13.09
N ASP A 221 -14.78 -20.59 12.03
CA ASP A 221 -15.15 -20.28 10.65
C ASP A 221 -15.77 -21.48 9.88
N TYR A 222 -15.86 -22.67 10.48
CA TYR A 222 -16.33 -23.90 9.83
C TYR A 222 -17.49 -24.54 10.63
N LEU A 223 -18.70 -24.15 10.30
CA LEU A 223 -19.91 -24.41 11.10
C LEU A 223 -20.62 -25.76 10.90
N ASN A 224 -20.07 -26.74 10.15
CA ASN A 224 -20.73 -28.05 9.91
C ASN A 224 -19.88 -29.22 10.31
N GLU A 225 -20.44 -30.10 11.17
CA GLU A 225 -19.76 -31.29 11.69
C GLU A 225 -19.22 -32.27 10.64
N GLU A 226 -19.78 -32.31 9.45
CA GLU A 226 -19.33 -33.19 8.34
C GLU A 226 -18.06 -32.69 7.63
N MET A 227 -17.53 -31.50 7.97
CA MET A 227 -16.39 -30.86 7.29
C MET A 227 -15.10 -30.82 8.12
N TYR A 228 -15.04 -31.42 9.30
CA TYR A 228 -13.85 -31.31 10.17
C TYR A 228 -12.59 -31.90 9.57
N GLU A 229 -12.68 -33.10 8.95
CA GLU A 229 -11.51 -33.73 8.32
C GLU A 229 -11.03 -32.87 7.13
N GLU A 230 -11.94 -32.38 6.29
CA GLU A 230 -11.64 -31.50 5.15
C GLU A 230 -11.10 -30.16 5.63
N ALA A 231 -11.62 -29.60 6.72
CA ALA A 231 -11.12 -28.36 7.32
C ALA A 231 -9.71 -28.52 7.89
N LEU A 232 -9.42 -29.65 8.54
CA LEU A 232 -8.10 -29.99 9.05
C LEU A 232 -7.10 -30.17 7.90
N GLU A 233 -7.48 -30.90 6.85
CA GLU A 233 -6.65 -31.08 5.65
C GLU A 233 -6.34 -29.73 4.98
N ASN A 234 -7.35 -28.88 4.79
CA ASN A 234 -7.17 -27.53 4.25
C ASN A 234 -6.29 -26.66 5.13
N TYR A 235 -6.36 -26.76 6.45
CA TYR A 235 -5.52 -26.02 7.38
C TYR A 235 -4.08 -26.52 7.37
N VAL A 236 -3.88 -27.83 7.35
CA VAL A 236 -2.56 -28.46 7.17
C VAL A 236 -1.97 -28.04 5.83
N GLU A 237 -2.75 -28.04 4.75
CA GLU A 237 -2.31 -27.59 3.42
C GLU A 237 -1.88 -26.12 3.44
N LYS A 238 -2.68 -25.23 4.00
CA LYS A 238 -2.34 -23.80 4.13
C LYS A 238 -1.08 -23.56 4.96
N LEU A 239 -0.92 -24.23 6.11
CA LEU A 239 0.29 -24.12 6.91
C LEU A 239 1.49 -24.69 6.17
N THR A 240 1.29 -25.78 5.44
CA THR A 240 2.33 -26.45 4.69
C THR A 240 2.81 -25.61 3.52
N ASP A 241 1.93 -24.87 2.86
CA ASP A 241 2.31 -23.92 1.82
C ASP A 241 3.06 -22.72 2.42
N ARG A 242 2.56 -22.15 3.50
CA ARG A 242 3.21 -21.03 4.20
C ARG A 242 4.59 -21.38 4.79
N MET A 243 4.81 -22.60 5.28
CA MET A 243 6.11 -22.99 5.86
C MET A 243 7.22 -23.10 4.82
N THR A 244 6.89 -23.23 3.55
CA THR A 244 7.86 -23.28 2.45
C THR A 244 8.12 -21.92 1.81
N ASP A 245 7.30 -20.92 2.10
CA ASP A 245 7.53 -19.55 1.61
C ASP A 245 8.76 -18.93 2.27
N ILE A 246 9.48 -18.11 1.55
CA ILE A 246 10.60 -17.32 2.08
C ILE A 246 10.09 -16.00 2.67
N GLU A 247 9.08 -15.41 2.03
CA GLU A 247 8.50 -14.16 2.44
C GLU A 247 7.49 -14.41 3.56
N ASP A 248 7.73 -13.83 4.72
CA ASP A 248 6.77 -13.87 5.80
C ASP A 248 5.58 -12.96 5.49
N SER A 249 4.56 -13.54 4.86
CA SER A 249 3.26 -12.87 4.66
C SER A 249 2.55 -12.57 6.00
N SER A 250 3.05 -13.11 7.11
CA SER A 250 2.56 -12.84 8.46
C SER A 250 2.70 -11.37 8.87
N LEU A 251 3.61 -10.60 8.25
CA LEU A 251 3.74 -9.17 8.54
C LEU A 251 2.49 -8.37 8.19
N THR A 252 1.76 -8.74 7.15
CA THR A 252 0.48 -8.10 6.80
C THR A 252 -0.68 -8.61 7.66
N GLN A 253 -0.72 -9.90 7.99
CA GLN A 253 -1.72 -10.46 8.90
C GLN A 253 -1.42 -10.13 10.36
N ASP A 254 -0.16 -10.17 10.80
CA ASP A 254 0.28 -9.70 12.12
C ASP A 254 -0.01 -8.20 12.34
N MET A 255 -0.03 -7.39 11.31
CA MET A 255 -0.52 -6.01 11.42
C MET A 255 -2.02 -5.96 11.72
N GLU A 256 -2.81 -6.92 11.26
CA GLU A 256 -4.23 -7.03 11.63
C GLU A 256 -4.44 -7.68 13.00
N GLU A 257 -3.65 -8.66 13.39
CA GLU A 257 -3.73 -9.30 14.72
C GLU A 257 -3.05 -8.47 15.81
N LYS A 258 -1.93 -7.80 15.54
CA LYS A 258 -1.31 -6.81 16.46
C LYS A 258 -2.20 -5.59 16.69
N ARG A 259 -3.23 -5.36 15.88
CA ARG A 259 -4.34 -4.44 16.22
C ARG A 259 -5.07 -4.83 17.50
N LYS A 260 -5.02 -6.11 17.91
CA LYS A 260 -5.61 -6.60 19.18
C LYS A 260 -4.64 -6.60 20.36
N VAL A 261 -3.33 -6.49 20.14
CA VAL A 261 -2.32 -6.58 21.21
C VAL A 261 -1.62 -5.24 21.44
N LYS A 262 -2.00 -4.63 22.55
CA LYS A 262 -1.31 -3.58 23.34
C LYS A 262 -0.31 -2.66 22.61
N ASN A 263 -0.72 -1.38 22.53
CA ASN A 263 0.05 -0.16 22.33
C ASN A 263 1.50 -0.24 22.86
N LYS A 264 2.43 -0.74 22.05
CA LYS A 264 3.85 -0.67 22.35
C LYS A 264 4.39 0.62 21.75
N ILE A 265 4.68 1.59 22.59
CA ILE A 265 5.42 2.80 22.22
C ILE A 265 6.85 2.38 21.96
N THR A 266 7.30 2.45 20.71
CA THR A 266 8.67 2.14 20.33
C THR A 266 9.49 3.43 20.33
N VAL A 267 10.47 3.53 21.21
CA VAL A 267 11.45 4.64 21.22
C VAL A 267 12.54 4.31 20.20
N ILE A 268 12.72 5.17 19.20
CA ILE A 268 13.70 4.96 18.14
C ILE A 268 14.94 5.79 18.41
N SER A 269 16.13 5.20 18.22
CA SER A 269 17.42 5.88 18.32
C SER A 269 17.65 6.86 17.16
N GLU A 270 18.51 7.88 17.34
CA GLU A 270 18.87 8.84 16.29
C GLU A 270 19.48 8.16 15.06
N GLU A 271 20.23 7.06 15.24
CA GLU A 271 20.78 6.26 14.14
C GLU A 271 19.69 5.57 13.31
N ALA A 272 18.63 5.10 13.97
CA ALA A 272 17.48 4.51 13.27
C ALA A 272 16.70 5.55 12.47
N LEU A 273 16.58 6.79 12.99
CA LEU A 273 15.97 7.91 12.26
C LEU A 273 16.77 8.28 11.01
N GLN A 274 18.09 8.30 11.07
CA GLN A 274 18.93 8.54 9.88
C GLN A 274 18.80 7.41 8.85
N LYS A 275 18.73 6.16 9.31
CA LYS A 275 18.48 5.01 8.45
C LYS A 275 17.09 5.09 7.79
N ALA A 276 16.07 5.51 8.55
CA ALA A 276 14.73 5.73 8.03
C ALA A 276 14.70 6.79 6.93
N HIS A 277 15.37 7.92 7.14
CA HIS A 277 15.45 8.98 6.12
C HIS A 277 16.14 8.47 4.83
N THR A 278 17.29 7.78 4.98
CA THR A 278 17.97 7.17 3.83
C THR A 278 17.09 6.14 3.11
N TYR A 279 16.32 5.38 3.87
CA TYR A 279 15.38 4.41 3.32
C TYR A 279 14.24 5.09 2.56
N VAL A 280 13.66 6.16 3.11
CA VAL A 280 12.62 6.96 2.44
C VAL A 280 13.15 7.49 1.11
N GLU A 281 14.36 8.05 1.10
CA GLU A 281 14.99 8.55 -0.12
C GLU A 281 15.25 7.45 -1.16
N LEU A 282 15.68 6.25 -0.71
CA LEU A 282 15.93 5.10 -1.58
C LEU A 282 14.66 4.50 -2.20
N ASN A 283 13.54 4.55 -1.49
CA ASN A 283 12.31 3.87 -1.90
C ASN A 283 11.26 4.79 -2.51
N PHE A 284 11.27 6.06 -2.16
CA PHE A 284 10.31 7.04 -2.67
C PHE A 284 10.93 8.06 -3.63
N GLY A 285 12.26 8.02 -3.79
CA GLY A 285 12.99 8.96 -4.63
C GLY A 285 13.37 10.24 -3.90
N LYS A 286 14.20 11.07 -4.53
CA LYS A 286 14.72 12.31 -3.93
C LYS A 286 13.62 13.34 -3.72
N THR A 287 13.75 14.12 -2.64
CA THR A 287 12.87 15.26 -2.42
C THR A 287 13.14 16.36 -3.46
N TYR A 288 12.08 17.09 -3.83
CA TYR A 288 12.19 18.29 -4.68
C TYR A 288 12.28 19.58 -3.87
N LEU A 289 12.13 19.50 -2.52
CA LEU A 289 12.29 20.67 -1.66
C LEU A 289 13.76 20.87 -1.27
N THR A 290 14.12 22.13 -1.08
CA THR A 290 15.40 22.45 -0.44
C THR A 290 15.37 22.12 1.06
N PRO A 291 16.51 21.83 1.70
CA PRO A 291 16.55 21.54 3.14
C PRO A 291 15.98 22.67 4.03
N ALA A 292 16.05 23.91 3.55
CA ALA A 292 15.47 25.06 4.26
C ALA A 292 13.94 25.08 4.18
N GLU A 293 13.38 24.77 3.03
CA GLU A 293 11.92 24.66 2.81
C GLU A 293 11.35 23.47 3.57
N GLU A 294 12.04 22.34 3.55
CA GLU A 294 11.64 21.15 4.31
C GLU A 294 11.55 21.44 5.81
N LYS A 295 12.59 22.06 6.38
CA LYS A 295 12.57 22.47 7.79
C LYS A 295 11.44 23.46 8.08
N ARG A 296 11.18 24.41 7.17
CA ARG A 296 10.07 25.37 7.32
C ARG A 296 8.72 24.66 7.31
N MET A 297 8.50 23.73 6.37
CA MET A 297 7.25 22.97 6.26
C MET A 297 7.04 22.10 7.50
N ASN A 298 8.06 21.39 7.95
CA ASN A 298 8.00 20.58 9.15
C ASN A 298 7.70 21.44 10.40
N HIS A 299 8.32 22.61 10.53
CA HIS A 299 8.04 23.50 11.66
C HIS A 299 6.61 24.05 11.64
N LEU A 300 6.02 24.27 10.48
CA LEU A 300 4.66 24.80 10.35
C LEU A 300 3.60 23.71 10.55
N MET A 301 3.80 22.51 9.98
CA MET A 301 2.78 21.47 9.88
C MET A 301 2.87 20.43 11.00
N CYS A 302 4.09 20.01 11.34
CA CYS A 302 4.35 18.92 12.28
C CYS A 302 4.35 19.41 13.73
N ARG A 303 3.16 19.79 14.26
CA ARG A 303 2.96 20.28 15.62
C ARG A 303 1.81 19.57 16.29
N GLY A 304 1.82 19.57 17.62
CA GLY A 304 0.77 18.95 18.42
C GLY A 304 0.73 17.44 18.22
N ILE A 305 -0.37 16.94 17.70
CA ILE A 305 -0.61 15.52 17.40
C ILE A 305 0.42 14.94 16.40
N HIS A 306 0.94 15.78 15.51
CA HIS A 306 1.91 15.40 14.47
C HIS A 306 3.35 15.79 14.82
N GLY A 307 3.64 16.12 16.10
CA GLY A 307 4.99 16.55 16.53
C GLY A 307 6.05 15.45 16.45
N ASP A 308 5.64 14.21 16.32
CA ASP A 308 6.46 13.01 16.17
C ASP A 308 6.70 12.59 14.70
N CYS A 309 6.16 13.33 13.75
CA CYS A 309 6.24 13.05 12.32
C CYS A 309 6.92 14.19 11.56
N SER A 310 7.47 13.88 10.39
CA SER A 310 8.00 14.82 9.41
C SER A 310 7.26 14.69 8.09
N LEU A 311 7.26 15.74 7.28
CA LEU A 311 6.78 15.70 5.90
C LEU A 311 7.94 15.45 4.96
N TYR A 312 7.72 14.62 3.95
CA TYR A 312 8.65 14.36 2.86
C TYR A 312 7.96 14.53 1.53
N PHE A 313 8.49 15.39 0.67
CA PHE A 313 7.89 15.72 -0.61
C PHE A 313 8.73 15.17 -1.76
N THR A 314 8.13 14.37 -2.64
CA THR A 314 8.84 13.72 -3.75
C THR A 314 8.02 13.73 -5.04
N GLU A 315 8.70 13.61 -6.17
CA GLU A 315 8.08 13.30 -7.48
C GLU A 315 8.10 11.81 -7.80
N GLY A 316 8.48 10.99 -6.82
CA GLY A 316 8.49 9.55 -6.89
C GLY A 316 9.78 8.95 -7.44
N ILE A 317 9.98 7.69 -7.08
CA ILE A 317 11.18 6.94 -7.44
C ILE A 317 11.35 6.76 -8.96
N LEU A 318 10.27 6.79 -9.75
CA LEU A 318 10.35 6.64 -11.22
C LEU A 318 10.83 7.91 -11.92
N LYS A 319 10.57 9.10 -11.34
CA LYS A 319 11.07 10.39 -11.87
C LYS A 319 12.47 10.71 -11.35
N ASN A 320 12.69 10.60 -10.04
CA ASN A 320 13.92 11.01 -9.36
C ASN A 320 14.55 9.87 -8.56
N PRO A 321 14.99 8.77 -9.19
CA PRO A 321 15.60 7.66 -8.49
C PRO A 321 16.96 8.04 -7.88
N VAL A 322 17.27 7.49 -6.70
CA VAL A 322 18.64 7.54 -6.14
C VAL A 322 19.51 6.52 -6.84
N ARG A 323 18.98 5.32 -7.03
CA ARG A 323 19.60 4.21 -7.75
C ARG A 323 18.52 3.26 -8.29
N ASP A 324 18.88 2.41 -9.25
CA ASP A 324 18.02 1.32 -9.70
C ASP A 324 18.07 0.18 -8.65
N ASN A 325 17.07 0.17 -7.77
CA ASN A 325 16.91 -0.80 -6.70
C ASN A 325 15.63 -1.65 -6.92
N TYR A 326 15.37 -2.56 -5.99
CA TYR A 326 14.16 -3.36 -6.00
C TYR A 326 12.88 -2.50 -6.07
N GLN A 327 12.79 -1.43 -5.28
CA GLN A 327 11.60 -0.56 -5.23
C GLN A 327 11.38 0.19 -6.56
N TYR A 328 12.45 0.57 -7.26
CA TYR A 328 12.33 1.13 -8.60
C TYR A 328 11.71 0.12 -9.58
N GLN A 329 12.19 -1.12 -9.56
CA GLN A 329 11.65 -2.17 -10.43
C GLN A 329 10.22 -2.56 -10.03
N TYR A 330 9.90 -2.55 -8.75
CA TYR A 330 8.56 -2.78 -8.23
C TYR A 330 7.61 -1.67 -8.67
N ALA A 331 7.95 -0.40 -8.48
CA ALA A 331 7.17 0.74 -8.94
C ALA A 331 6.92 0.71 -10.45
N LYS A 332 7.93 0.32 -11.24
CA LYS A 332 7.79 0.16 -12.69
C LYS A 332 6.79 -0.94 -13.07
N ARG A 333 6.80 -2.07 -12.37
CA ARG A 333 5.81 -3.14 -12.58
C ARG A 333 4.40 -2.69 -12.23
N LEU A 334 4.24 -2.01 -11.08
CA LEU A 334 2.95 -1.47 -10.66
C LEU A 334 2.42 -0.42 -11.63
N ARG A 335 3.28 0.46 -12.13
CA ARG A 335 2.90 1.39 -13.21
C ARG A 335 2.33 0.65 -14.41
N ASN A 336 3.03 -0.37 -14.88
CA ASN A 336 2.57 -1.16 -16.02
C ASN A 336 1.21 -1.85 -15.73
N LYS A 337 1.02 -2.36 -14.51
CA LYS A 337 -0.27 -2.91 -14.06
C LYS A 337 -1.38 -1.85 -14.06
N ASN A 338 -1.11 -0.65 -13.55
CA ASN A 338 -2.08 0.45 -13.53
C ASN A 338 -2.47 0.87 -14.96
N ILE A 339 -1.49 1.00 -15.86
CA ILE A 339 -1.72 1.29 -17.28
C ILE A 339 -2.52 0.17 -17.95
N TRP A 340 -2.24 -1.08 -17.61
CA TRP A 340 -2.98 -2.21 -18.15
C TRP A 340 -4.46 -2.16 -17.72
N ILE A 341 -4.76 -1.86 -16.44
CA ILE A 341 -6.13 -1.68 -15.93
C ILE A 341 -6.85 -0.53 -16.67
N TYR A 342 -6.12 0.56 -16.97
CA TYR A 342 -6.67 1.64 -17.79
C TYR A 342 -7.03 1.15 -19.20
N HIS A 343 -6.18 0.38 -19.86
CA HIS A 343 -6.46 -0.16 -21.19
C HIS A 343 -7.64 -1.13 -21.19
N ASP A 344 -7.73 -2.00 -20.19
CA ASP A 344 -8.86 -2.91 -20.00
C ASP A 344 -10.18 -2.14 -19.87
N LYS A 345 -10.19 -1.09 -19.03
CA LYS A 345 -11.37 -0.26 -18.78
C LYS A 345 -11.45 0.99 -19.65
N HIS A 346 -10.65 1.08 -20.72
CA HIS A 346 -10.50 2.29 -21.55
C HIS A 346 -11.84 2.87 -22.05
N ARG A 347 -12.77 2.03 -22.51
CA ARG A 347 -14.08 2.50 -23.01
C ARG A 347 -14.90 3.17 -21.92
N ILE A 348 -14.87 2.60 -20.71
CA ILE A 348 -15.59 3.14 -19.54
C ILE A 348 -14.92 4.44 -19.10
N ALA A 349 -13.59 4.45 -19.00
CA ALA A 349 -12.79 5.62 -18.63
C ALA A 349 -13.04 6.80 -19.59
N LYS A 350 -12.92 6.57 -20.90
CA LYS A 350 -13.15 7.58 -21.93
C LYS A 350 -14.56 8.17 -21.88
N ARG A 351 -15.58 7.31 -21.65
CA ARG A 351 -16.97 7.76 -21.48
C ARG A 351 -17.12 8.63 -20.23
N ASN A 352 -16.53 8.22 -19.10
CA ASN A 352 -16.60 8.99 -17.85
C ASN A 352 -15.91 10.34 -17.99
N ILE A 353 -14.73 10.38 -18.59
CA ILE A 353 -13.99 11.63 -18.87
C ILE A 353 -14.84 12.56 -19.72
N ALA A 354 -15.43 12.07 -20.81
CA ALA A 354 -16.28 12.88 -21.68
C ALA A 354 -17.50 13.46 -20.95
N ILE A 355 -18.18 12.66 -20.12
CA ILE A 355 -19.33 13.11 -19.32
C ILE A 355 -18.90 14.15 -18.28
N LEU A 356 -17.79 13.93 -17.55
CA LEU A 356 -17.25 14.88 -16.58
C LEU A 356 -16.88 16.20 -17.27
N THR A 357 -16.14 16.13 -18.39
CA THR A 357 -15.77 17.31 -19.19
C THR A 357 -16.99 18.11 -19.63
N GLU A 358 -18.06 17.43 -20.08
CA GLU A 358 -19.30 18.09 -20.48
C GLU A 358 -20.02 18.77 -19.32
N LEU A 359 -20.09 18.10 -18.15
CA LEU A 359 -20.69 18.66 -16.95
C LEU A 359 -19.93 19.89 -16.46
N LEU A 360 -18.59 19.82 -16.43
CA LEU A 360 -17.74 20.94 -16.05
C LEU A 360 -17.87 22.12 -17.02
N LYS A 361 -17.85 21.86 -18.33
CA LYS A 361 -18.08 22.89 -19.35
C LYS A 361 -19.42 23.58 -19.19
N LYS A 362 -20.49 22.83 -18.96
CA LYS A 362 -21.81 23.41 -18.70
C LYS A 362 -21.83 24.31 -17.47
N ALA A 363 -21.24 23.87 -16.36
CA ALA A 363 -21.16 24.64 -15.13
C ALA A 363 -20.38 25.95 -15.32
N LEU A 364 -19.26 25.91 -16.04
CA LEU A 364 -18.45 27.09 -16.35
C LEU A 364 -19.17 28.06 -17.29
N VAL A 365 -19.90 27.56 -18.30
CA VAL A 365 -20.70 28.39 -19.22
C VAL A 365 -21.83 29.10 -18.48
N ILE A 366 -22.58 28.40 -17.63
CA ILE A 366 -23.65 28.99 -16.82
C ILE A 366 -23.13 30.14 -15.97
N ARG A 367 -21.91 30.02 -15.43
CA ARG A 367 -21.28 31.09 -14.65
C ARG A 367 -20.79 32.25 -15.52
N SER A 368 -20.24 31.97 -16.70
CA SER A 368 -19.71 33.02 -17.61
C SER A 368 -20.81 33.86 -18.26
N GLU A 369 -22.05 33.38 -18.30
CA GLU A 369 -23.15 34.03 -18.99
C GLU A 369 -23.77 35.23 -18.23
N ASN A 370 -23.48 35.50 -16.95
CA ASN A 370 -24.41 36.30 -16.16
C ASN A 370 -23.88 37.42 -15.29
N GLN A 371 -22.78 38.09 -15.63
CA GLN A 371 -22.56 39.41 -15.09
C GLN A 371 -22.90 40.49 -16.11
N GLU A 372 -24.21 40.78 -16.23
CA GLU A 372 -24.66 41.99 -16.92
C GLU A 372 -24.41 43.21 -16.05
N VAL A 373 -23.32 43.91 -16.27
CA VAL A 373 -23.03 45.16 -15.57
C VAL A 373 -23.53 46.33 -16.39
N LEU A 374 -24.27 47.23 -15.74
CA LEU A 374 -24.66 48.51 -16.35
C LEU A 374 -23.42 49.38 -16.54
N SER A 375 -23.23 49.88 -17.76
CA SER A 375 -22.03 50.60 -18.18
C SER A 375 -22.40 51.81 -19.04
N ASP A 376 -21.41 52.64 -19.28
CA ASP A 376 -21.45 53.75 -20.26
C ASP A 376 -21.29 53.29 -21.71
N ARG A 377 -20.94 52.01 -21.92
CA ARG A 377 -20.67 51.37 -23.22
C ARG A 377 -21.22 49.95 -23.28
N GLY A 378 -21.69 49.51 -24.46
CA GLY A 378 -22.19 48.15 -24.68
C GLY A 378 -23.51 48.11 -25.43
N THR A 379 -24.37 47.15 -25.10
CA THR A 379 -25.69 47.03 -25.70
C THR A 379 -26.69 47.95 -24.99
N ILE A 380 -27.42 48.75 -25.74
CA ILE A 380 -28.44 49.67 -25.20
C ILE A 380 -29.53 48.90 -24.46
N VAL A 381 -29.90 49.34 -23.26
CA VAL A 381 -31.03 48.84 -22.50
C VAL A 381 -32.26 49.74 -22.80
N PRO A 382 -33.19 49.28 -23.66
CA PRO A 382 -34.31 50.12 -24.13
C PRO A 382 -35.17 50.64 -23.00
N SER A 383 -35.35 49.89 -21.92
CA SER A 383 -36.13 50.27 -20.73
C SER A 383 -35.54 51.43 -19.94
N ARG A 384 -34.28 51.85 -20.24
CA ARG A 384 -33.59 52.96 -19.57
C ARG A 384 -33.41 54.22 -20.45
N LEU A 385 -33.82 54.18 -21.70
CA LEU A 385 -33.70 55.33 -22.62
C LEU A 385 -34.46 56.57 -22.15
N TRP A 386 -35.50 56.42 -21.36
CA TRP A 386 -36.29 57.53 -20.78
C TRP A 386 -35.46 58.41 -19.80
N ARG A 387 -34.30 57.89 -19.33
CA ARG A 387 -33.38 58.63 -18.43
C ARG A 387 -32.50 59.65 -19.17
N ILE A 388 -32.42 59.59 -20.49
CA ILE A 388 -31.64 60.53 -21.29
C ILE A 388 -32.16 61.93 -21.06
N GLY A 389 -31.32 62.80 -20.53
CA GLY A 389 -31.63 64.20 -20.25
C GLY A 389 -32.45 64.47 -19.00
N ARG A 390 -32.79 63.42 -18.21
CA ARG A 390 -33.54 63.55 -16.95
C ARG A 390 -32.76 63.17 -15.69
N SER A 391 -31.69 62.39 -15.83
CA SER A 391 -30.80 62.07 -14.74
C SER A 391 -29.36 62.15 -15.20
N GLY A 392 -28.43 62.55 -14.32
CA GLY A 392 -26.98 62.63 -14.62
C GLY A 392 -26.29 61.27 -14.73
N GLU A 393 -27.02 60.15 -14.62
CA GLU A 393 -26.46 58.81 -14.72
C GLU A 393 -26.37 58.37 -16.19
N ALA A 394 -25.12 58.10 -16.65
CA ALA A 394 -24.79 57.73 -18.03
C ALA A 394 -24.89 56.19 -18.29
N ASN A 395 -25.32 55.39 -17.32
CA ASN A 395 -25.33 53.92 -17.43
C ASN A 395 -26.57 53.38 -18.18
N LEU A 396 -26.60 53.66 -19.50
CA LEU A 396 -27.69 53.30 -20.42
C LEU A 396 -27.43 51.99 -21.17
N PHE A 397 -26.24 51.45 -21.03
CA PHE A 397 -25.79 50.25 -21.73
C PHE A 397 -25.59 49.10 -20.73
N LYS A 398 -25.77 47.90 -21.18
CA LYS A 398 -25.33 46.70 -20.48
C LYS A 398 -24.08 46.14 -21.17
N ARG A 399 -23.11 45.77 -20.37
CA ARG A 399 -21.91 45.04 -20.80
C ARG A 399 -21.89 43.68 -20.15
N ILE A 400 -21.71 42.63 -20.94
CA ILE A 400 -21.46 41.30 -20.44
C ILE A 400 -19.96 41.25 -20.10
N LEU A 401 -19.64 41.24 -18.81
CA LEU A 401 -18.30 40.90 -18.36
C LEU A 401 -18.18 39.39 -18.44
N ARG A 402 -17.36 38.90 -19.37
CA ARG A 402 -16.92 37.48 -19.33
C ARG A 402 -15.94 37.41 -18.18
N GLY A 403 -16.33 36.69 -17.13
CA GLY A 403 -15.39 36.29 -16.09
C GLY A 403 -14.30 35.43 -16.72
N ASP A 404 -13.06 35.66 -16.36
CA ASP A 404 -11.98 34.77 -16.75
C ASP A 404 -12.25 33.39 -16.12
N ASN A 405 -12.10 32.32 -16.89
CA ASN A 405 -12.33 30.92 -16.46
C ASN A 405 -11.32 30.44 -15.39
N THR A 406 -10.48 31.33 -14.90
CA THR A 406 -9.34 31.05 -14.01
C THR A 406 -9.67 31.08 -12.51
N ASP A 407 -10.95 31.22 -12.15
CA ASP A 407 -11.33 31.38 -10.73
C ASP A 407 -11.30 30.08 -9.89
N PHE A 408 -10.99 28.95 -10.50
CA PHE A 408 -11.01 27.64 -9.84
C PHE A 408 -9.65 26.99 -9.84
N VAL A 409 -9.32 26.36 -8.73
CA VAL A 409 -8.16 25.47 -8.60
C VAL A 409 -8.56 24.21 -7.85
N VAL A 410 -8.06 23.06 -8.29
CA VAL A 410 -8.41 21.76 -7.74
C VAL A 410 -7.16 21.01 -7.28
N ASP A 411 -7.17 20.48 -6.08
CA ASP A 411 -6.21 19.48 -5.61
C ASP A 411 -6.87 18.12 -5.53
N ILE A 412 -6.19 17.08 -6.01
CA ILE A 412 -6.56 15.70 -5.89
C ILE A 412 -5.53 15.02 -4.99
N LEU A 413 -5.97 14.55 -3.83
CA LEU A 413 -5.14 13.88 -2.84
C LEU A 413 -5.57 12.43 -2.72
N ILE A 414 -4.65 11.49 -2.96
CA ILE A 414 -4.92 10.06 -3.05
C ILE A 414 -4.27 9.36 -1.87
N ASP A 415 -5.06 8.61 -1.12
CA ASP A 415 -4.55 7.73 -0.08
C ASP A 415 -3.75 6.57 -0.71
N ALA A 416 -2.48 6.47 -0.36
CA ALA A 416 -1.56 5.43 -0.82
C ALA A 416 -1.20 4.45 0.31
N SER A 417 -2.08 4.26 1.29
CA SER A 417 -1.89 3.27 2.35
C SER A 417 -1.96 1.83 1.85
N GLY A 418 -1.41 0.91 2.63
CA GLY A 418 -1.40 -0.52 2.31
C GLY A 418 -2.78 -1.14 2.13
N SER A 419 -3.83 -0.57 2.76
CA SER A 419 -5.23 -1.00 2.60
C SER A 419 -5.76 -0.83 1.16
N GLN A 420 -5.16 0.08 0.38
CA GLN A 420 -5.51 0.33 -1.02
C GLN A 420 -4.84 -0.61 -2.03
N MET A 421 -3.96 -1.52 -1.58
CA MET A 421 -3.16 -2.38 -2.46
C MET A 421 -4.01 -3.22 -3.43
N SER A 422 -5.12 -3.78 -2.95
CA SER A 422 -6.01 -4.60 -3.79
C SER A 422 -6.76 -3.79 -4.86
N ARG A 423 -6.94 -2.48 -4.64
CA ARG A 423 -7.69 -1.55 -5.51
C ARG A 423 -6.81 -0.50 -6.17
N GLN A 424 -5.51 -0.62 -6.03
CA GLN A 424 -4.53 0.37 -6.48
C GLN A 424 -4.78 0.90 -7.90
N GLY A 425 -4.99 0.00 -8.86
CA GLY A 425 -5.22 0.39 -10.25
C GLY A 425 -6.58 1.08 -10.49
N ASP A 426 -7.62 0.73 -9.73
CA ASP A 426 -8.92 1.39 -9.83
C ASP A 426 -8.88 2.80 -9.22
N VAL A 427 -8.16 2.99 -8.11
CA VAL A 427 -7.97 4.30 -7.49
C VAL A 427 -7.15 5.22 -8.40
N ALA A 428 -6.06 4.71 -8.98
CA ALA A 428 -5.27 5.44 -9.98
C ALA A 428 -6.13 5.84 -11.19
N LEU A 429 -6.99 4.93 -11.68
CA LEU A 429 -7.91 5.20 -12.77
C LEU A 429 -8.94 6.27 -12.43
N GLN A 430 -9.49 6.26 -11.20
CA GLN A 430 -10.42 7.28 -10.73
C GLN A 430 -9.76 8.67 -10.71
N ALA A 431 -8.56 8.77 -10.14
CA ALA A 431 -7.79 10.02 -10.11
C ALA A 431 -7.46 10.51 -11.54
N TYR A 432 -7.04 9.61 -12.42
CA TYR A 432 -6.76 9.92 -13.82
C TYR A 432 -8.01 10.45 -14.55
N MET A 433 -9.19 9.87 -14.31
CA MET A 433 -10.44 10.35 -14.94
C MET A 433 -10.79 11.77 -14.49
N ILE A 434 -10.60 12.10 -13.22
CA ILE A 434 -10.83 13.47 -12.71
C ILE A 434 -9.81 14.43 -13.33
N SER A 435 -8.51 14.11 -13.24
CA SER A 435 -7.42 14.93 -13.77
C SER A 435 -7.60 15.23 -15.27
N SER A 436 -7.83 14.18 -16.07
CA SER A 436 -8.04 14.33 -17.51
C SER A 436 -9.27 15.16 -17.87
N ALA A 437 -10.36 15.05 -17.08
CA ALA A 437 -11.53 15.90 -17.29
C ALA A 437 -11.26 17.38 -16.95
N LEU A 438 -10.49 17.65 -15.90
CA LEU A 438 -10.05 19.01 -15.52
C LEU A 438 -9.09 19.60 -16.56
N SER A 439 -8.13 18.79 -17.05
CA SER A 439 -7.24 19.16 -18.16
C SER A 439 -8.00 19.56 -19.43
N ASN A 440 -9.05 18.82 -19.78
CA ASN A 440 -9.89 19.10 -20.96
C ASN A 440 -10.70 20.41 -20.86
N VAL A 441 -10.76 21.03 -19.69
CA VAL A 441 -11.51 22.27 -19.39
C VAL A 441 -10.58 23.40 -18.99
N ASP A 442 -9.27 23.16 -19.05
CA ASP A 442 -8.22 24.10 -18.66
C ASP A 442 -8.34 24.62 -17.21
N ILE A 443 -8.82 23.78 -16.28
CA ILE A 443 -8.83 24.09 -14.83
C ILE A 443 -7.48 23.71 -14.24
N PRO A 444 -6.75 24.66 -13.61
CA PRO A 444 -5.51 24.34 -12.90
C PRO A 444 -5.75 23.30 -11.81
N HIS A 445 -4.97 22.23 -11.82
CA HIS A 445 -5.12 21.19 -10.82
C HIS A 445 -3.82 20.45 -10.56
N ARG A 446 -3.67 20.01 -9.31
CA ARG A 446 -2.53 19.22 -8.84
C ARG A 446 -3.00 17.84 -8.37
N VAL A 447 -2.17 16.84 -8.60
CA VAL A 447 -2.45 15.46 -8.17
C VAL A 447 -1.29 14.94 -7.34
N MET A 448 -1.60 14.51 -6.12
CA MET A 448 -0.64 13.95 -5.18
C MET A 448 -1.21 12.70 -4.52
N SER A 449 -0.34 11.78 -4.12
CA SER A 449 -0.69 10.73 -3.16
C SER A 449 0.05 10.92 -1.85
N TYR A 450 -0.44 10.27 -0.79
CA TYR A 450 0.22 10.29 0.50
C TYR A 450 0.21 8.92 1.16
N CYS A 451 1.29 8.62 1.85
CA CYS A 451 1.42 7.51 2.79
C CYS A 451 2.31 7.94 3.95
N THR A 452 2.33 7.16 5.02
CA THR A 452 3.23 7.41 6.16
C THR A 452 4.12 6.22 6.34
N PHE A 453 5.42 6.46 6.31
CA PHE A 453 6.45 5.47 6.58
C PHE A 453 7.30 5.96 7.76
N TRP A 454 7.30 5.20 8.84
CA TRP A 454 7.93 5.56 10.12
C TRP A 454 7.44 6.93 10.63
N ASP A 455 8.38 7.88 10.76
CA ASP A 455 8.14 9.25 11.18
C ASP A 455 8.01 10.23 10.02
N HIS A 456 7.86 9.73 8.77
CA HIS A 456 7.73 10.54 7.57
C HIS A 456 6.36 10.33 6.92
N THR A 457 5.58 11.40 6.80
CA THR A 457 4.42 11.43 5.90
C THR A 457 4.89 11.90 4.53
N ILE A 458 4.85 11.01 3.57
CA ILE A 458 5.36 11.17 2.23
C ILE A 458 4.25 11.70 1.34
N LEU A 459 4.50 12.81 0.67
CA LEU A 459 3.63 13.40 -0.33
C LEU A 459 4.28 13.23 -1.69
N HIS A 460 3.73 12.32 -2.49
CA HIS A 460 4.19 12.02 -3.84
C HIS A 460 3.38 12.79 -4.86
N ARG A 461 4.00 13.75 -5.56
CA ARG A 461 3.39 14.58 -6.57
C ARG A 461 3.52 13.93 -7.95
N PHE A 462 2.38 13.72 -8.61
CA PHE A 462 2.32 13.23 -9.99
C PHE A 462 2.25 14.38 -10.99
N ARG A 463 1.46 15.41 -10.68
CA ARG A 463 1.20 16.55 -11.52
C ARG A 463 1.15 17.84 -10.69
N GLU A 464 1.71 18.93 -11.20
CA GLU A 464 1.57 20.30 -10.67
C GLU A 464 0.48 21.04 -11.44
N TYR A 465 0.02 22.20 -10.91
CA TYR A 465 -1.13 22.94 -11.43
C TYR A 465 -1.00 23.33 -12.91
N ASP A 466 0.18 23.75 -13.32
CA ASP A 466 0.43 24.30 -14.65
C ASP A 466 1.13 23.31 -15.60
N ASP A 467 1.19 22.03 -15.21
CA ASP A 467 1.78 20.97 -16.02
C ASP A 467 0.93 20.68 -17.27
N PRO A 468 1.54 20.27 -18.39
CA PRO A 468 0.82 19.92 -19.60
C PRO A 468 -0.08 18.68 -19.40
N VAL A 469 -1.07 18.50 -20.29
CA VAL A 469 -2.03 17.39 -20.26
C VAL A 469 -1.33 16.01 -20.23
N SER A 470 -0.15 15.90 -20.85
CA SER A 470 0.64 14.64 -20.84
C SER A 470 1.08 14.22 -19.44
N ALA A 471 1.15 15.14 -18.48
CA ALA A 471 1.50 14.81 -17.09
C ALA A 471 0.40 14.02 -16.35
N ASP A 472 -0.83 13.96 -16.90
CA ASP A 472 -1.89 13.13 -16.33
C ASP A 472 -1.52 11.64 -16.33
N GLU A 473 -0.69 11.18 -17.27
CA GLU A 473 -0.23 9.79 -17.32
C GLU A 473 0.70 9.42 -16.15
N ASP A 474 1.34 10.40 -15.52
CA ASP A 474 2.19 10.16 -14.35
C ASP A 474 1.38 9.69 -13.13
N ILE A 475 0.06 9.86 -13.11
CA ILE A 475 -0.83 9.33 -12.07
C ILE A 475 -0.75 7.80 -12.02
N PHE A 476 -0.45 7.13 -13.13
CA PHE A 476 -0.24 5.68 -13.13
C PHE A 476 1.05 5.24 -12.41
N ASN A 477 1.94 6.18 -12.03
CA ASN A 477 3.06 5.93 -11.13
C ASN A 477 2.61 5.74 -9.67
N TYR A 478 1.31 5.83 -9.38
CA TYR A 478 0.74 5.60 -8.06
C TYR A 478 1.10 4.21 -7.53
N VAL A 479 1.66 4.19 -6.34
CA VAL A 479 2.10 2.99 -5.62
C VAL A 479 1.59 3.08 -4.20
N THR A 480 0.98 2.01 -3.73
CA THR A 480 0.56 1.89 -2.32
C THR A 480 1.72 1.45 -1.45
N SER A 481 1.77 1.98 -0.25
CA SER A 481 2.79 1.68 0.75
C SER A 481 2.13 1.59 2.15
N SER A 482 2.87 1.59 3.16
CA SER A 482 2.67 1.46 4.58
C SER A 482 1.37 2.07 5.18
N ASN A 483 1.51 2.96 6.14
CA ASN A 483 0.42 3.56 6.92
C ASN A 483 -0.07 4.89 6.31
N ASN A 484 -1.03 5.56 6.98
CA ASN A 484 -1.53 6.87 6.57
C ASN A 484 -1.86 7.79 7.77
N ARG A 485 -1.33 9.02 7.73
CA ARG A 485 -1.73 10.14 8.60
C ARG A 485 -2.53 11.14 7.78
N ASP A 486 -3.81 10.85 7.58
CA ASP A 486 -4.71 11.65 6.75
C ASP A 486 -4.75 13.11 7.19
N GLY A 487 -4.87 13.37 8.49
CA GLY A 487 -4.91 14.73 9.02
C GLY A 487 -3.69 15.55 8.64
N LEU A 488 -2.48 14.98 8.74
CA LEU A 488 -1.25 15.69 8.37
C LEU A 488 -1.12 15.91 6.86
N ALA A 489 -1.49 14.90 6.06
CA ALA A 489 -1.46 15.00 4.61
C ALA A 489 -2.46 16.04 4.08
N ILE A 490 -3.71 16.03 4.60
CA ILE A 490 -4.74 17.02 4.26
C ILE A 490 -4.30 18.44 4.66
N LYS A 491 -3.69 18.58 5.85
CA LYS A 491 -3.16 19.85 6.32
C LYS A 491 -2.06 20.40 5.40
N ALA A 492 -1.15 19.54 4.95
CA ALA A 492 -0.05 19.93 4.07
C ALA A 492 -0.54 20.28 2.66
N ALA A 493 -1.44 19.47 2.07
CA ALA A 493 -2.06 19.77 0.78
C ALA A 493 -2.86 21.07 0.84
N GLY A 494 -3.71 21.23 1.87
CA GLY A 494 -4.52 22.43 2.05
C GLY A 494 -3.71 23.70 2.25
N TYR A 495 -2.55 23.62 2.90
CA TYR A 495 -1.67 24.78 3.04
C TYR A 495 -1.19 25.31 1.69
N SER A 496 -0.74 24.44 0.81
CA SER A 496 -0.31 24.83 -0.55
C SER A 496 -1.47 25.36 -1.38
N LEU A 497 -2.64 24.71 -1.28
CA LEU A 497 -3.85 25.12 -1.99
C LEU A 497 -4.34 26.52 -1.57
N LEU A 498 -4.22 26.83 -0.27
CA LEU A 498 -4.60 28.15 0.26
C LEU A 498 -3.70 29.31 -0.23
N GLN A 499 -2.47 28.99 -0.68
CA GLN A 499 -1.55 29.99 -1.22
C GLN A 499 -1.84 30.37 -2.68
N ARG A 500 -2.72 29.65 -3.36
CA ARG A 500 -3.13 29.95 -4.73
C ARG A 500 -4.01 31.22 -4.77
N GLU A 501 -3.95 31.93 -5.88
CA GLU A 501 -4.66 33.21 -6.08
C GLU A 501 -6.13 33.03 -6.44
N GLU A 502 -6.50 31.85 -6.98
CA GLU A 502 -7.85 31.54 -7.40
C GLU A 502 -8.85 31.66 -6.24
N GLU A 503 -10.02 32.22 -6.52
CA GLU A 503 -11.06 32.48 -5.53
C GLU A 503 -11.62 31.17 -4.95
N LYS A 504 -11.88 30.20 -5.82
CA LYS A 504 -12.49 28.91 -5.42
C LYS A 504 -11.49 27.79 -5.42
N LYS A 505 -11.32 27.23 -4.27
CA LYS A 505 -10.37 26.14 -3.97
C LYS A 505 -11.12 24.86 -3.64
N ILE A 506 -10.83 23.79 -4.38
CA ILE A 506 -11.48 22.50 -4.22
C ILE A 506 -10.40 21.46 -3.89
N LEU A 507 -10.62 20.70 -2.83
CA LEU A 507 -9.78 19.55 -2.46
C LEU A 507 -10.62 18.27 -2.59
N ILE A 508 -10.19 17.36 -3.46
CA ILE A 508 -10.80 16.04 -3.65
C ILE A 508 -9.86 15.01 -3.01
N ILE A 509 -10.38 14.21 -2.08
CA ILE A 509 -9.61 13.21 -1.35
C ILE A 509 -10.16 11.83 -1.69
N LEU A 510 -9.33 10.96 -2.27
CA LEU A 510 -9.64 9.56 -2.51
C LEU A 510 -9.06 8.75 -1.35
N SER A 511 -9.92 8.23 -0.46
CA SER A 511 -9.50 7.51 0.75
C SER A 511 -10.48 6.38 1.07
N ASP A 512 -10.07 5.42 1.92
CA ASP A 512 -10.94 4.40 2.49
C ASP A 512 -11.48 4.77 3.88
N GLY A 513 -11.14 5.96 4.37
CA GLY A 513 -11.58 6.45 5.67
C GLY A 513 -10.96 5.74 6.88
N ARG A 514 -9.82 5.07 6.70
CA ARG A 514 -9.10 4.33 7.74
C ARG A 514 -7.74 4.95 8.08
N PRO A 515 -7.69 6.15 8.65
CA PRO A 515 -6.42 6.71 9.07
C PRO A 515 -5.80 5.83 10.17
N TYR A 516 -4.58 5.37 9.92
CA TYR A 516 -3.85 4.50 10.83
C TYR A 516 -2.35 4.73 10.72
N ASP A 517 -1.70 4.97 11.85
CA ASP A 517 -0.25 5.05 11.92
C ASP A 517 0.31 4.50 13.21
N VAL A 518 1.52 3.97 13.14
CA VAL A 518 2.25 3.47 14.31
C VAL A 518 2.89 4.66 15.02
N ILE A 519 2.70 4.73 16.34
CA ILE A 519 3.38 5.78 17.13
C ILE A 519 4.87 5.53 17.16
N ILE A 520 5.59 6.55 16.72
CA ILE A 520 7.02 6.65 16.85
C ILE A 520 7.30 7.78 17.83
N ASN A 521 7.70 7.43 19.07
CA ASN A 521 8.15 8.44 20.02
C ASN A 521 9.57 8.88 19.67
N ARG A 522 9.70 10.09 19.13
CA ARG A 522 11.00 10.78 19.14
C ARG A 522 11.39 11.08 20.61
N PRO A 523 12.70 11.17 20.93
CA PRO A 523 13.16 11.38 22.30
C PRO A 523 12.49 12.54 23.06
N ASN A 524 11.97 13.53 22.33
CA ASN A 524 11.33 14.73 22.86
C ASN A 524 9.81 14.86 22.55
N ALA A 525 9.21 13.89 21.88
CA ALA A 525 7.79 13.94 21.53
C ALA A 525 6.95 13.14 22.54
N LYS A 526 6.02 13.82 23.21
CA LYS A 526 5.01 13.17 24.06
C LYS A 526 3.72 13.02 23.27
N ASN A 527 3.55 11.89 22.62
CA ASN A 527 2.28 11.58 21.98
C ASN A 527 1.44 10.68 22.90
N PRO A 528 0.23 11.14 23.35
CA PRO A 528 -0.52 10.44 24.39
C PRO A 528 -1.26 9.19 23.90
N ALA A 529 -1.46 9.01 22.59
CA ALA A 529 -2.26 7.90 22.05
C ALA A 529 -1.82 7.50 20.64
N PRO A 530 -2.01 6.20 20.25
CA PRO A 530 -1.80 5.74 18.88
C PRO A 530 -2.69 6.51 17.90
N TYR A 531 -2.15 6.85 16.72
CA TYR A 531 -2.90 7.49 15.66
C TYR A 531 -3.77 6.46 14.95
N GLN A 532 -4.89 6.08 15.58
CA GLN A 532 -5.81 5.05 15.06
C GLN A 532 -7.26 5.25 15.53
N GLY A 533 -8.19 4.62 14.83
CA GLY A 533 -9.60 4.54 15.20
C GLY A 533 -10.24 5.91 15.40
N LYS A 534 -10.98 6.09 16.48
CA LYS A 534 -11.75 7.34 16.75
C LYS A 534 -10.85 8.58 16.84
N TYR A 535 -9.63 8.43 17.33
CA TYR A 535 -8.68 9.54 17.51
C TYR A 535 -8.20 10.07 16.14
N ALA A 536 -7.73 9.19 15.27
CA ALA A 536 -7.28 9.54 13.93
C ALA A 536 -8.43 10.09 13.05
N ILE A 537 -9.62 9.46 13.11
CA ILE A 537 -10.82 9.94 12.42
C ILE A 537 -11.22 11.36 12.91
N SER A 538 -11.11 11.62 14.23
CA SER A 538 -11.42 12.95 14.78
C SER A 538 -10.42 14.03 14.34
N ASP A 539 -9.15 13.67 14.25
CA ASP A 539 -8.10 14.55 13.73
C ASP A 539 -8.34 14.89 12.26
N THR A 540 -8.52 13.88 11.42
CA THR A 540 -8.82 14.05 9.99
C THR A 540 -10.08 14.91 9.78
N ALA A 541 -11.15 14.65 10.54
CA ALA A 541 -12.38 15.45 10.50
C ALA A 541 -12.16 16.90 10.96
N THR A 542 -11.22 17.13 11.87
CA THR A 542 -10.88 18.48 12.34
C THR A 542 -10.15 19.26 11.27
N GLU A 543 -9.19 18.64 10.58
CA GLU A 543 -8.47 19.29 9.49
C GLU A 543 -9.38 19.58 8.28
N VAL A 544 -10.29 18.66 7.93
CA VAL A 544 -11.32 18.89 6.90
C VAL A 544 -12.21 20.10 7.27
N ARG A 545 -12.69 20.16 8.52
CA ARG A 545 -13.50 21.30 8.98
C ARG A 545 -12.72 22.61 8.98
N ARG A 546 -11.44 22.56 9.35
CA ARG A 546 -10.55 23.72 9.31
C ARG A 546 -10.41 24.28 7.90
N LEU A 547 -10.14 23.43 6.90
CA LEU A 547 -10.04 23.85 5.50
C LEU A 547 -11.35 24.44 4.99
N ARG A 548 -12.49 23.83 5.33
CA ARG A 548 -13.82 24.37 4.99
C ARG A 548 -14.07 25.75 5.60
N SER A 549 -13.65 25.95 6.86
CA SER A 549 -13.76 27.28 7.50
C SER A 549 -12.87 28.36 6.85
N GLN A 550 -11.86 27.94 6.09
CA GLN A 550 -10.97 28.80 5.31
C GLN A 550 -11.41 28.97 3.86
N GLY A 551 -12.61 28.51 3.50
CA GLY A 551 -13.19 28.67 2.17
C GLY A 551 -12.81 27.58 1.17
N VAL A 552 -12.16 26.49 1.59
CA VAL A 552 -11.86 25.34 0.72
C VAL A 552 -13.04 24.37 0.69
N SER A 553 -13.54 24.05 -0.49
CA SER A 553 -14.54 22.99 -0.68
C SER A 553 -13.87 21.62 -0.65
N VAL A 554 -14.23 20.76 0.30
CA VAL A 554 -13.60 19.44 0.47
C VAL A 554 -14.60 18.32 0.16
N LEU A 555 -14.25 17.47 -0.83
CA LEU A 555 -14.99 16.27 -1.23
C LEU A 555 -14.19 15.02 -0.87
N GLY A 556 -14.80 14.09 -0.13
CA GLY A 556 -14.30 12.73 0.00
C GLY A 556 -14.82 11.84 -1.13
N VAL A 557 -13.95 11.09 -1.78
CA VAL A 557 -14.31 10.03 -2.71
C VAL A 557 -13.93 8.70 -2.06
N PHE A 558 -14.96 7.99 -1.60
CA PHE A 558 -14.76 6.76 -0.86
C PHE A 558 -14.31 5.62 -1.76
N ALA A 559 -13.11 5.15 -1.51
CA ALA A 559 -12.45 4.04 -2.19
C ALA A 559 -12.23 2.84 -1.25
N GLY A 560 -13.15 2.61 -0.30
CA GLY A 560 -13.07 1.61 0.75
C GLY A 560 -14.15 0.53 0.70
N GLU A 561 -14.22 -0.29 1.74
CA GLU A 561 -15.27 -1.29 1.94
C GLU A 561 -16.49 -0.70 2.66
N GLU A 562 -17.69 -1.24 2.41
CA GLU A 562 -18.93 -0.71 3.01
C GLU A 562 -18.90 -0.61 4.53
N LYS A 563 -18.14 -1.47 5.21
CA LYS A 563 -17.96 -1.44 6.68
C LYS A 563 -17.31 -0.15 7.18
N ASP A 564 -16.57 0.57 6.35
CA ASP A 564 -15.83 1.78 6.70
C ASP A 564 -16.59 3.08 6.39
N LEU A 565 -17.72 3.00 5.70
CA LEU A 565 -18.61 4.14 5.43
C LEU A 565 -18.95 5.01 6.65
N PRO A 566 -19.15 4.47 7.87
CA PRO A 566 -19.41 5.30 9.06
C PRO A 566 -18.23 6.22 9.43
N ALA A 567 -16.99 5.79 9.15
CA ALA A 567 -15.79 6.62 9.37
C ALA A 567 -15.74 7.77 8.36
N GLU A 568 -15.94 7.47 7.08
CA GLU A 568 -16.01 8.45 6.00
C GLU A 568 -17.07 9.52 6.25
N LYS A 569 -18.27 9.11 6.68
CA LYS A 569 -19.35 10.05 7.08
C LYS A 569 -18.95 10.98 8.22
N LYS A 570 -18.13 10.51 9.16
CA LYS A 570 -17.64 11.35 10.27
C LYS A 570 -16.60 12.36 9.80
N ILE A 571 -15.77 11.99 8.83
CA ILE A 571 -14.71 12.84 8.27
C ILE A 571 -15.33 13.92 7.39
N PHE A 572 -16.10 13.54 6.38
CA PHE A 572 -16.56 14.45 5.32
C PHE A 572 -18.00 14.96 5.49
N GLY A 573 -18.78 14.34 6.38
CA GLY A 573 -20.17 14.71 6.60
C GLY A 573 -21.08 14.37 5.41
N LYS A 574 -21.64 15.38 4.74
CA LYS A 574 -22.53 15.21 3.58
C LYS A 574 -21.76 15.23 2.25
N ASP A 575 -20.54 15.72 2.26
CA ASP A 575 -19.75 15.97 1.06
C ASP A 575 -18.79 14.80 0.81
N PHE A 576 -19.36 13.62 0.61
CA PHE A 576 -18.61 12.46 0.16
C PHE A 576 -19.38 11.69 -0.94
N ALA A 577 -18.61 11.07 -1.82
CA ALA A 577 -19.10 10.26 -2.92
C ALA A 577 -18.75 8.79 -2.69
N TYR A 578 -19.73 7.90 -2.66
CA TYR A 578 -19.51 6.45 -2.64
C TYR A 578 -19.75 5.85 -4.02
N ILE A 579 -18.73 5.25 -4.59
CA ILE A 579 -18.72 4.77 -5.96
C ILE A 579 -18.66 3.24 -5.93
N ARG A 580 -19.80 2.58 -6.05
CA ARG A 580 -19.90 1.11 -6.16
C ARG A 580 -19.49 0.60 -7.54
N ASP A 581 -19.85 1.35 -8.58
CA ASP A 581 -19.62 1.03 -9.97
C ASP A 581 -18.93 2.19 -10.67
N ILE A 582 -17.76 1.89 -11.25
CA ILE A 582 -16.95 2.86 -11.98
C ILE A 582 -17.71 3.46 -13.17
N GLY A 583 -18.72 2.77 -13.70
CA GLY A 583 -19.59 3.29 -14.77
C GLY A 583 -20.43 4.50 -14.36
N ASN A 584 -20.69 4.68 -13.06
CA ASN A 584 -21.45 5.80 -12.52
C ASN A 584 -20.57 6.90 -11.91
N PHE A 585 -19.25 6.73 -11.98
CA PHE A 585 -18.25 7.64 -11.41
C PHE A 585 -18.49 9.10 -11.81
N SER A 586 -18.58 9.35 -13.12
CA SER A 586 -18.74 10.70 -13.66
C SER A 586 -20.02 11.40 -13.19
N LYS A 587 -21.12 10.66 -13.00
CA LYS A 587 -22.40 11.24 -12.53
C LYS A 587 -22.31 11.70 -11.09
N ILE A 588 -21.60 10.96 -10.24
CA ILE A 588 -21.52 11.22 -8.80
C ILE A 588 -20.54 12.35 -8.54
N VAL A 589 -19.31 12.23 -9.02
CA VAL A 589 -18.26 13.25 -8.85
C VAL A 589 -18.62 14.52 -9.63
N GLY A 590 -19.12 14.38 -10.86
CA GLY A 590 -19.52 15.50 -11.70
C GLY A 590 -20.63 16.33 -11.04
N ARG A 591 -21.64 15.72 -10.44
CA ARG A 591 -22.71 16.44 -9.72
C ARG A 591 -22.17 17.27 -8.55
N TYR A 592 -21.19 16.75 -7.82
CA TYR A 592 -20.58 17.50 -6.73
C TYR A 592 -19.77 18.68 -7.26
N LEU A 593 -18.89 18.46 -8.25
CA LEU A 593 -18.09 19.52 -8.85
C LEU A 593 -18.97 20.60 -9.47
N THR A 594 -20.00 20.23 -10.22
CA THR A 594 -20.99 21.16 -10.78
C THR A 594 -21.64 21.99 -9.67
N LYS A 595 -22.09 21.37 -8.57
CA LYS A 595 -22.66 22.08 -7.44
C LYS A 595 -21.70 23.10 -6.81
N GLN A 596 -20.40 22.76 -6.70
CA GLN A 596 -19.40 23.68 -6.17
C GLN A 596 -19.12 24.84 -7.13
N LEU A 597 -19.18 24.58 -8.44
CA LEU A 597 -19.05 25.58 -9.46
C LEU A 597 -20.26 26.54 -9.54
N GLU A 598 -21.46 26.08 -9.18
CA GLU A 598 -22.71 26.82 -9.21
C GLU A 598 -23.07 27.52 -7.89
N ALA A 599 -22.43 27.19 -6.77
CA ALA A 599 -22.87 27.51 -5.39
C ALA A 599 -22.86 28.99 -4.97
N ASP A 600 -22.70 29.94 -5.88
CA ASP A 600 -22.78 31.39 -5.61
C ASP A 600 -23.87 32.13 -6.40
N ASN A 601 -24.92 31.45 -6.80
CA ASN A 601 -26.11 32.11 -7.38
C ASN A 601 -27.24 32.26 -6.38
#